data_b1e53ca011cd72b8a71305b7a59e4063
#
_entry.id   b1e53ca011cd72b8a71305b7a59e4063
#
_cell.length_a   1.000
_cell.length_b   1.000
_cell.length_c   1.000
_cell.angle_alpha   90.00
_cell.angle_beta   90.00
_cell.angle_gamma   90.00
#
_symmetry.space_group_name_H-M   'P 1'
#
loop_
_entity.id
_entity.type
_entity.pdbx_description
1 polymer ?
#
loop_
_entity_poly.entity_id
_entity_poly.type
_entity_poly.pdbx_seq_one_letter_code
_entity_poly.pdbx_strand_id
1 'polypeptide(L)'
;GAQEYFGVTPDLATYGKIVGGGGPVGAVAGKRELIDACNPGRKGRSDYAYINGTLHGNPIACTAGLATLNVLSQPDFYKNFHARADKFRAAFQSILDAKGTGIMVPGEASFWQFLATEHAPSNQMDVLALDLDKSKNLDLALLANGIYVLPNVRRFFSAAHGDEELEITLAALERVLK
;
A
#
# COMPACT_ATOMS: atom_id res chain seq x y z
N GLY A 1 -2.99 11.10 0.39
CA GLY A 1 -1.90 10.37 -0.26
C GLY A 1 -0.53 10.92 0.13
N ALA A 2 0.54 10.41 -0.51
CA ALA A 2 1.91 10.78 -0.14
C ALA A 2 2.20 12.29 -0.23
N GLN A 3 1.64 12.99 -1.20
CA GLN A 3 1.80 14.44 -1.32
C GLN A 3 1.23 15.20 -0.11
N GLU A 4 0.06 14.79 0.39
CA GLU A 4 -0.53 15.36 1.60
C GLU A 4 0.29 14.98 2.85
N TYR A 5 0.67 13.72 2.96
CA TYR A 5 1.45 13.19 4.07
C TYR A 5 2.81 13.89 4.22
N PHE A 6 3.52 14.12 3.13
CA PHE A 6 4.83 14.79 3.13
C PHE A 6 4.74 16.31 2.93
N GLY A 7 3.56 16.90 2.77
CA GLY A 7 3.39 18.33 2.53
C GLY A 7 3.99 18.82 1.20
N VAL A 8 4.05 17.95 0.18
CA VAL A 8 4.65 18.25 -1.13
C VAL A 8 3.54 18.42 -2.17
N THR A 9 3.60 19.51 -2.94
CA THR A 9 2.70 19.73 -4.08
C THR A 9 3.50 19.53 -5.38
N PRO A 10 3.34 18.40 -6.08
CA PRO A 10 4.05 18.15 -7.34
C PRO A 10 3.42 18.93 -8.50
N ASP A 11 4.20 19.14 -9.56
CA ASP A 11 3.67 19.69 -10.81
C ASP A 11 2.74 18.73 -11.53
N LEU A 12 3.09 17.42 -11.51
CA LEU A 12 2.29 16.31 -12.01
C LEU A 12 2.31 15.15 -11.01
N ALA A 13 1.20 14.45 -10.90
CA ALA A 13 1.06 13.23 -10.11
C ALA A 13 0.42 12.12 -10.96
N THR A 14 0.92 10.89 -10.83
CA THR A 14 0.35 9.71 -11.47
C THR A 14 -0.36 8.86 -10.43
N TYR A 15 -1.55 8.37 -10.77
CA TYR A 15 -2.38 7.52 -9.92
C TYR A 15 -2.70 6.23 -10.65
N GLY A 16 -2.75 5.13 -9.89
CA GLY A 16 -3.08 3.81 -10.44
C GLY A 16 -3.55 2.87 -9.35
N LYS A 17 -3.72 1.61 -9.66
CA LYS A 17 -4.13 0.52 -8.75
C LYS A 17 -5.44 0.84 -8.03
N ILE A 18 -5.40 1.26 -6.77
CA ILE A 18 -6.58 1.52 -5.91
C ILE A 18 -7.57 2.46 -6.58
N VAL A 19 -7.10 3.49 -7.32
CA VAL A 19 -7.98 4.45 -8.01
C VAL A 19 -8.94 3.78 -9.01
N GLY A 20 -8.58 2.60 -9.51
CA GLY A 20 -9.42 1.83 -10.44
C GLY A 20 -10.50 0.98 -9.79
N GLY A 21 -10.52 0.86 -8.45
CA GLY A 21 -11.50 0.01 -7.76
C GLY A 21 -11.49 -1.45 -8.22
N GLY A 22 -10.31 -1.99 -8.56
CA GLY A 22 -10.14 -3.32 -9.15
C GLY A 22 -10.16 -3.33 -10.70
N GLY A 23 -10.57 -2.25 -11.34
CA GLY A 23 -10.54 -2.10 -12.78
C GLY A 23 -9.21 -1.50 -13.30
N PRO A 24 -8.89 -1.68 -14.59
CA PRO A 24 -7.67 -1.15 -15.20
C PRO A 24 -7.80 0.35 -15.48
N VAL A 25 -7.52 1.18 -14.48
CA VAL A 25 -7.54 2.64 -14.56
C VAL A 25 -6.21 3.22 -14.08
N GLY A 26 -5.72 4.21 -14.81
CA GLY A 26 -4.68 5.12 -14.37
C GLY A 26 -5.11 6.55 -14.64
N ALA A 27 -4.58 7.49 -13.86
CA ALA A 27 -4.83 8.91 -14.05
C ALA A 27 -3.54 9.71 -13.90
N VAL A 28 -3.47 10.82 -14.63
CA VAL A 28 -2.47 11.85 -14.45
C VAL A 28 -3.20 13.13 -14.09
N ALA A 29 -2.78 13.78 -13.02
CA ALA A 29 -3.33 15.05 -12.58
C ALA A 29 -2.20 16.03 -12.27
N GLY A 30 -2.49 17.33 -12.33
CA GLY A 30 -1.50 18.34 -12.02
C GLY A 30 -1.85 19.71 -12.54
N LYS A 31 -0.83 20.55 -12.74
CA LYS A 31 -0.99 21.91 -13.23
C LYS A 31 -1.66 21.93 -14.59
N ARG A 32 -2.66 22.81 -14.74
CA ARG A 32 -3.47 22.94 -15.96
C ARG A 32 -2.61 23.10 -17.20
N GLU A 33 -1.60 23.96 -17.16
CA GLU A 33 -0.71 24.22 -18.29
C GLU A 33 0.05 22.99 -18.77
N LEU A 34 0.36 22.06 -17.89
CA LEU A 34 1.02 20.79 -18.23
C LEU A 34 0.01 19.76 -18.78
N ILE A 35 -1.14 19.64 -18.14
CA ILE A 35 -2.19 18.73 -18.58
C ILE A 35 -2.77 19.17 -19.94
N ASP A 36 -2.85 20.48 -20.20
CA ASP A 36 -3.32 21.02 -21.47
C ASP A 36 -2.42 20.67 -22.66
N ALA A 37 -1.17 20.26 -22.42
CA ALA A 37 -0.32 19.70 -23.46
C ALA A 37 -0.94 18.44 -24.12
N CYS A 38 -1.81 17.73 -23.40
CA CYS A 38 -2.49 16.54 -23.90
C CYS A 38 -3.84 16.85 -24.60
N ASN A 39 -4.23 18.12 -24.69
CA ASN A 39 -5.47 18.52 -25.34
C ASN A 39 -5.44 18.19 -26.83
N PRO A 40 -6.41 17.41 -27.35
CA PRO A 40 -6.47 17.04 -28.77
C PRO A 40 -6.46 18.22 -29.74
N GLY A 41 -6.96 19.39 -29.32
CA GLY A 41 -6.92 20.62 -30.08
C GLY A 41 -5.50 21.16 -30.36
N ARG A 42 -4.50 20.63 -29.64
CA ARG A 42 -3.07 20.97 -29.83
C ARG A 42 -2.32 20.01 -30.78
N LYS A 43 -3.01 19.00 -31.32
CA LYS A 43 -2.40 18.01 -32.22
C LYS A 43 -1.66 18.70 -33.40
N GLY A 44 -0.41 18.29 -33.61
CA GLY A 44 0.49 18.88 -34.59
C GLY A 44 1.40 20.01 -34.11
N ARG A 45 1.22 20.47 -32.88
CA ARG A 45 2.15 21.43 -32.24
C ARG A 45 3.35 20.68 -31.65
N SER A 46 4.51 21.36 -31.56
CA SER A 46 5.74 20.79 -30.97
C SER A 46 5.63 20.49 -29.46
N ASP A 47 4.70 21.13 -28.77
CA ASP A 47 4.41 20.96 -27.35
C ASP A 47 3.22 20.04 -27.05
N TYR A 48 2.72 19.29 -28.05
CA TYR A 48 1.63 18.34 -27.90
C TYR A 48 2.14 17.00 -27.33
N ALA A 49 1.59 16.58 -26.22
CA ALA A 49 1.83 15.27 -25.62
C ALA A 49 0.68 14.32 -25.92
N TYR A 50 0.94 13.28 -26.69
CA TYR A 50 -0.07 12.30 -27.07
C TYR A 50 -0.33 11.31 -25.94
N ILE A 51 -1.54 11.29 -25.42
CA ILE A 51 -2.01 10.28 -24.46
C ILE A 51 -3.10 9.45 -25.12
N ASN A 52 -2.87 8.15 -25.25
CA ASN A 52 -3.85 7.21 -25.75
C ASN A 52 -3.68 5.83 -25.12
N GLY A 53 -4.77 5.05 -25.13
CA GLY A 53 -4.81 3.65 -24.72
C GLY A 53 -6.20 3.07 -24.94
N THR A 54 -6.26 1.84 -25.40
CA THR A 54 -7.51 1.14 -25.74
C THR A 54 -8.52 1.14 -24.58
N LEU A 55 -8.04 1.12 -23.34
CA LEU A 55 -8.87 1.08 -22.13
C LEU A 55 -9.10 2.46 -21.49
N HIS A 56 -8.61 3.54 -22.10
CA HIS A 56 -8.80 4.89 -21.57
C HIS A 56 -10.28 5.25 -21.50
N GLY A 57 -10.69 5.74 -20.33
CA GLY A 57 -12.08 6.10 -20.09
C GLY A 57 -13.06 4.93 -20.12
N ASN A 58 -12.58 3.69 -19.94
CA ASN A 58 -13.45 2.51 -19.86
C ASN A 58 -14.55 2.73 -18.81
N PRO A 59 -15.85 2.70 -19.17
CA PRO A 59 -16.94 3.02 -18.24
C PRO A 59 -17.00 2.11 -17.03
N ILE A 60 -16.70 0.83 -17.18
CA ILE A 60 -16.72 -0.14 -16.06
C ILE A 60 -15.63 0.22 -15.04
N ALA A 61 -14.40 0.43 -15.51
CA ALA A 61 -13.29 0.77 -14.64
C ALA A 61 -13.46 2.18 -14.01
N CYS A 62 -13.97 3.16 -14.77
CA CYS A 62 -14.28 4.48 -14.25
C CYS A 62 -15.38 4.45 -13.18
N THR A 63 -16.42 3.64 -13.37
CA THR A 63 -17.51 3.48 -12.39
C THR A 63 -16.99 2.82 -11.10
N ALA A 64 -16.20 1.76 -11.22
CA ALA A 64 -15.57 1.11 -10.06
C ALA A 64 -14.63 2.06 -9.32
N GLY A 65 -13.82 2.82 -10.06
CA GLY A 65 -12.93 3.84 -9.49
C GLY A 65 -13.71 4.94 -8.77
N LEU A 66 -14.79 5.45 -9.35
CA LEU A 66 -15.64 6.46 -8.70
C LEU A 66 -16.28 5.94 -7.41
N ALA A 67 -16.76 4.70 -7.40
CA ALA A 67 -17.30 4.07 -6.21
C ALA A 67 -16.22 3.97 -5.11
N THR A 68 -15.01 3.58 -5.46
CA THR A 68 -13.88 3.52 -4.54
C THR A 68 -13.52 4.92 -3.99
N LEU A 69 -13.41 5.92 -4.84
CA LEU A 69 -13.12 7.29 -4.42
C LEU A 69 -14.21 7.85 -3.50
N ASN A 70 -15.48 7.52 -3.73
CA ASN A 70 -16.58 7.92 -2.85
C ASN A 70 -16.43 7.32 -1.44
N VAL A 71 -15.95 6.09 -1.32
CA VAL A 71 -15.65 5.49 -0.01
C VAL A 71 -14.44 6.17 0.63
N LEU A 72 -13.36 6.33 -0.12
CA LEU A 72 -12.11 6.93 0.37
C LEU A 72 -12.25 8.40 0.79
N SER A 73 -13.21 9.13 0.21
CA SER A 73 -13.49 10.53 0.54
C SER A 73 -14.44 10.75 1.71
N GLN A 74 -14.94 9.67 2.34
CA GLN A 74 -15.80 9.81 3.51
C GLN A 74 -15.05 10.47 4.68
N PRO A 75 -15.71 11.31 5.46
CA PRO A 75 -15.13 11.90 6.66
C PRO A 75 -14.57 10.80 7.57
N ASP A 76 -13.42 11.06 8.16
CA ASP A 76 -12.71 10.17 9.09
C ASP A 76 -12.31 8.78 8.53
N PHE A 77 -12.54 8.48 7.24
CA PHE A 77 -12.17 7.19 6.66
C PHE A 77 -10.70 6.86 6.94
N TYR A 78 -9.78 7.72 6.54
CA TYR A 78 -8.34 7.48 6.72
C TYR A 78 -7.92 7.47 8.18
N LYS A 79 -8.50 8.33 9.02
CA LYS A 79 -8.24 8.34 10.47
C LYS A 79 -8.57 6.99 11.11
N ASN A 80 -9.77 6.47 10.85
CA ASN A 80 -10.21 5.18 11.39
C ASN A 80 -9.43 4.01 10.78
N PHE A 81 -9.16 4.06 9.49
CA PHE A 81 -8.42 3.04 8.78
C PHE A 81 -6.96 2.94 9.28
N HIS A 82 -6.27 4.08 9.44
CA HIS A 82 -4.91 4.08 9.96
C HIS A 82 -4.86 3.62 11.42
N ALA A 83 -5.79 4.05 12.26
CA ALA A 83 -5.86 3.59 13.66
C ALA A 83 -6.03 2.05 13.75
N ARG A 84 -6.82 1.44 12.86
CA ARG A 84 -6.94 -0.03 12.77
C ARG A 84 -5.64 -0.68 12.30
N ALA A 85 -4.99 -0.12 11.30
CA ALA A 85 -3.71 -0.63 10.79
C ALA A 85 -2.62 -0.56 11.86
N ASP A 86 -2.58 0.51 12.65
CA ASP A 86 -1.64 0.67 13.77
C ASP A 86 -1.90 -0.36 14.88
N LYS A 87 -3.17 -0.57 15.24
CA LYS A 87 -3.57 -1.61 16.20
C LYS A 87 -3.13 -3.00 15.73
N PHE A 88 -3.29 -3.29 14.45
CA PHE A 88 -2.89 -4.55 13.83
C PHE A 88 -1.38 -4.75 13.91
N ARG A 89 -0.58 -3.75 13.51
CA ARG A 89 0.88 -3.81 13.61
C ARG A 89 1.38 -3.97 15.05
N ALA A 90 0.78 -3.22 15.98
CA ALA A 90 1.11 -3.32 17.40
C ALA A 90 0.83 -4.73 17.97
N ALA A 91 -0.26 -5.36 17.56
CA ALA A 91 -0.59 -6.73 17.98
C ALA A 91 0.44 -7.74 17.45
N PHE A 92 0.87 -7.62 16.19
CA PHE A 92 1.96 -8.43 15.66
C PHE A 92 3.26 -8.22 16.44
N GLN A 93 3.65 -6.97 16.66
CA GLN A 93 4.89 -6.66 17.41
C GLN A 93 4.86 -7.28 18.80
N SER A 94 3.73 -7.17 19.49
CA SER A 94 3.57 -7.74 20.85
C SER A 94 3.81 -9.26 20.88
N ILE A 95 3.30 -10.00 19.91
CA ILE A 95 3.53 -11.45 19.80
C ILE A 95 5.01 -11.75 19.50
N LEU A 96 5.59 -11.04 18.55
CA LEU A 96 6.99 -11.23 18.14
C LEU A 96 7.96 -10.94 19.29
N ASP A 97 7.69 -9.90 20.07
CA ASP A 97 8.46 -9.53 21.28
C ASP A 97 8.33 -10.57 22.37
N ALA A 98 7.11 -11.02 22.66
CA ALA A 98 6.86 -12.05 23.66
C ALA A 98 7.56 -13.39 23.34
N LYS A 99 7.80 -13.65 22.05
CA LYS A 99 8.54 -14.84 21.58
C LYS A 99 10.05 -14.61 21.41
N GLY A 100 10.54 -13.40 21.69
CA GLY A 100 11.97 -13.08 21.56
C GLY A 100 12.51 -13.26 20.16
N THR A 101 11.70 -12.98 19.15
CA THR A 101 12.08 -13.28 17.75
C THR A 101 13.14 -12.35 17.20
N GLY A 102 13.32 -11.14 17.73
CA GLY A 102 14.16 -10.10 17.13
C GLY A 102 13.65 -9.66 15.75
N ILE A 103 12.35 -9.79 15.49
CA ILE A 103 11.69 -9.30 14.28
C ILE A 103 10.84 -8.09 14.64
N MET A 104 11.03 -7.00 13.92
CA MET A 104 10.20 -5.79 14.01
C MET A 104 9.13 -5.76 12.92
N VAL A 105 8.09 -4.96 13.15
CA VAL A 105 6.98 -4.69 12.22
C VAL A 105 6.99 -3.21 11.81
N PRO A 106 8.07 -2.71 11.18
CA PRO A 106 8.09 -1.34 10.71
C PRO A 106 7.06 -1.13 9.61
N GLY A 107 6.49 0.05 9.59
CA GLY A 107 5.50 0.42 8.60
C GLY A 107 4.88 1.77 8.91
N GLU A 108 4.11 2.26 7.96
CA GLU A 108 3.40 3.54 8.05
C GLU A 108 2.00 3.38 7.47
N ALA A 109 1.01 3.95 8.13
CA ALA A 109 -0.38 3.85 7.70
C ALA A 109 -0.76 2.37 7.41
N SER A 110 -1.12 2.06 6.18
CA SER A 110 -1.60 0.74 5.77
C SER A 110 -0.53 -0.23 5.26
N PHE A 111 0.72 0.19 5.13
CA PHE A 111 1.78 -0.70 4.65
C PHE A 111 2.82 -1.00 5.75
N TRP A 112 3.38 -2.21 5.70
CA TRP A 112 4.29 -2.72 6.72
C TRP A 112 5.05 -3.94 6.21
N GLN A 113 6.08 -4.37 6.95
CA GLN A 113 6.88 -5.56 6.64
C GLN A 113 7.42 -6.18 7.93
N PHE A 114 7.71 -7.47 7.92
CA PHE A 114 8.55 -8.09 8.95
C PHE A 114 10.02 -7.91 8.60
N LEU A 115 10.81 -7.39 9.51
CA LEU A 115 12.26 -7.24 9.35
C LEU A 115 12.98 -7.75 10.59
N ALA A 116 13.93 -8.65 10.39
CA ALA A 116 14.81 -9.13 11.45
C ALA A 116 15.85 -8.05 11.75
N THR A 117 15.56 -7.20 12.72
CA THR A 117 16.38 -6.06 13.11
C THR A 117 16.04 -5.60 14.51
N GLU A 118 17.00 -5.01 15.21
CA GLU A 118 16.79 -4.39 16.52
C GLU A 118 16.32 -2.93 16.41
N HIS A 119 16.55 -2.29 15.26
CA HIS A 119 16.19 -0.90 15.02
C HIS A 119 15.50 -0.74 13.66
N ALA A 120 14.50 0.14 13.60
CA ALA A 120 13.83 0.44 12.34
C ALA A 120 14.83 1.04 11.34
N PRO A 121 14.92 0.50 10.11
CA PRO A 121 15.78 1.04 9.07
C PRO A 121 15.43 2.50 8.75
N SER A 122 16.42 3.34 8.61
CA SER A 122 16.24 4.76 8.27
C SER A 122 16.43 5.06 6.78
N ASN A 123 17.06 4.15 6.07
CA ASN A 123 17.36 4.28 4.65
C ASN A 123 17.51 2.92 3.96
N GLN A 124 17.65 2.92 2.65
CA GLN A 124 17.77 1.70 1.85
C GLN A 124 19.01 0.85 2.20
N MET A 125 20.13 1.48 2.59
CA MET A 125 21.35 0.74 2.92
C MET A 125 21.17 -0.08 4.20
N ASP A 126 20.43 0.45 5.18
CA ASP A 126 20.08 -0.29 6.39
C ASP A 126 19.30 -1.56 6.04
N VAL A 127 18.33 -1.46 5.11
CA VAL A 127 17.53 -2.61 4.66
C VAL A 127 18.39 -3.66 3.95
N LEU A 128 19.32 -3.21 3.09
CA LEU A 128 20.21 -4.11 2.34
C LEU A 128 21.22 -4.87 3.24
N ALA A 129 21.48 -4.35 4.43
CA ALA A 129 22.37 -4.98 5.41
C ALA A 129 21.66 -6.03 6.29
N LEU A 130 20.33 -6.17 6.19
CA LEU A 130 19.56 -7.09 7.02
C LEU A 130 19.69 -8.54 6.57
N ASP A 131 19.61 -9.45 7.54
CA ASP A 131 19.36 -10.87 7.28
C ASP A 131 17.87 -11.07 6.90
N LEU A 132 17.62 -11.10 5.59
CA LEU A 132 16.27 -11.26 5.06
C LEU A 132 15.76 -12.72 5.12
N ASP A 133 16.61 -13.71 5.38
CA ASP A 133 16.20 -15.11 5.43
C ASP A 133 15.31 -15.40 6.64
N LYS A 134 15.58 -14.79 7.77
CA LYS A 134 14.75 -14.93 8.97
C LYS A 134 13.32 -14.40 8.75
N SER A 135 13.19 -13.21 8.18
CA SER A 135 11.90 -12.63 7.83
C SER A 135 11.16 -13.45 6.76
N LYS A 136 11.91 -13.94 5.76
CA LYS A 136 11.39 -14.81 4.71
C LYS A 136 10.85 -16.13 5.26
N ASN A 137 11.56 -16.74 6.19
CA ASN A 137 11.15 -18.02 6.80
C ASN A 137 9.84 -17.84 7.60
N LEU A 138 9.69 -16.73 8.32
CA LEU A 138 8.42 -16.41 8.98
C LEU A 138 7.29 -16.25 7.96
N ASP A 139 7.52 -15.58 6.86
CA ASP A 139 6.53 -15.41 5.80
C ASP A 139 6.12 -16.74 5.17
N LEU A 140 7.08 -17.62 4.89
CA LEU A 140 6.80 -18.96 4.38
C LEU A 140 6.01 -19.81 5.37
N ALA A 141 6.31 -19.69 6.66
CA ALA A 141 5.55 -20.37 7.70
C ALA A 141 4.12 -19.87 7.79
N LEU A 142 3.88 -18.55 7.70
CA LEU A 142 2.55 -17.96 7.63
C LEU A 142 1.79 -18.44 6.38
N LEU A 143 2.44 -18.44 5.22
CA LEU A 143 1.86 -18.94 3.97
C LEU A 143 1.42 -20.42 4.10
N ALA A 144 2.26 -21.27 4.70
CA ALA A 144 1.94 -22.68 4.98
C ALA A 144 0.79 -22.85 6.00
N ASN A 145 0.49 -21.80 6.77
CA ASN A 145 -0.60 -21.77 7.74
C ASN A 145 -1.84 -21.00 7.26
N GLY A 146 -1.97 -20.80 5.95
CA GLY A 146 -3.17 -20.22 5.32
C GLY A 146 -3.20 -18.70 5.25
N ILE A 147 -2.13 -18.00 5.63
CA ILE A 147 -2.03 -16.55 5.51
C ILE A 147 -1.27 -16.21 4.22
N TYR A 148 -2.00 -15.74 3.21
CA TYR A 148 -1.39 -15.38 1.93
C TYR A 148 -0.53 -14.12 2.06
N VAL A 149 0.78 -14.31 2.03
CA VAL A 149 1.78 -13.25 2.05
C VAL A 149 2.88 -13.56 1.03
N LEU A 150 3.46 -12.52 0.44
CA LEU A 150 4.63 -12.66 -0.42
C LEU A 150 5.89 -12.55 0.45
N PRO A 151 6.80 -13.55 0.42
CA PRO A 151 8.00 -13.54 1.25
C PRO A 151 8.90 -12.32 0.96
N ASN A 152 9.37 -11.68 2.01
CA ASN A 152 10.22 -10.48 1.95
C ASN A 152 9.65 -9.30 1.17
N VAL A 153 8.34 -9.24 0.98
CA VAL A 153 7.67 -8.12 0.31
C VAL A 153 6.83 -7.35 1.33
N ARG A 154 6.83 -6.01 1.20
CA ARG A 154 5.92 -5.17 1.97
C ARG A 154 4.47 -5.60 1.79
N ARG A 155 3.68 -5.48 2.85
CA ARG A 155 2.28 -5.85 2.91
C ARG A 155 1.41 -4.63 3.04
N PHE A 156 0.15 -4.82 2.72
CA PHE A 156 -0.83 -3.76 2.79
C PHE A 156 -2.03 -4.24 3.62
N PHE A 157 -2.43 -3.42 4.57
CA PHE A 157 -3.70 -3.55 5.23
C PHE A 157 -4.79 -2.98 4.32
N SER A 158 -5.92 -3.65 4.24
CA SER A 158 -7.08 -3.24 3.44
C SER A 158 -8.25 -2.87 4.37
N ALA A 159 -9.11 -1.96 3.92
CA ALA A 159 -10.34 -1.66 4.64
C ALA A 159 -11.30 -2.87 4.73
N ALA A 160 -11.12 -3.87 3.86
CA ALA A 160 -11.84 -5.14 3.92
C ALA A 160 -11.33 -6.10 5.02
N HIS A 161 -10.15 -5.85 5.59
CA HIS A 161 -9.68 -6.63 6.73
C HIS A 161 -10.38 -6.15 8.00
N GLY A 162 -11.25 -6.99 8.55
CA GLY A 162 -11.96 -6.80 9.80
C GLY A 162 -11.23 -7.39 11.01
N ASP A 163 -11.95 -7.49 12.11
CA ASP A 163 -11.42 -8.09 13.33
C ASP A 163 -11.23 -9.60 13.15
N GLU A 164 -12.04 -10.26 12.35
CA GLU A 164 -11.93 -11.70 12.05
C GLU A 164 -10.61 -12.00 11.32
N GLU A 165 -10.26 -11.25 10.26
CA GLU A 165 -9.00 -11.44 9.54
C GLU A 165 -7.79 -11.13 10.43
N LEU A 166 -7.93 -10.17 11.35
CA LEU A 166 -6.90 -9.88 12.35
C LEU A 166 -6.71 -11.09 13.28
N GLU A 167 -7.77 -11.60 13.88
CA GLU A 167 -7.72 -12.73 14.81
C GLU A 167 -7.14 -14.00 14.14
N ILE A 168 -7.59 -14.32 12.93
CA ILE A 168 -7.07 -15.46 12.15
C ILE A 168 -5.56 -15.30 11.92
N THR A 169 -5.12 -14.10 11.54
CA THR A 169 -3.73 -13.85 11.23
C THR A 169 -2.83 -13.88 12.48
N LEU A 170 -3.29 -13.31 13.59
CA LEU A 170 -2.57 -13.36 14.88
C LEU A 170 -2.48 -14.80 15.41
N ALA A 171 -3.56 -15.57 15.34
CA ALA A 171 -3.54 -16.98 15.73
C ALA A 171 -2.60 -17.83 14.85
N ALA A 172 -2.50 -17.52 13.56
CA ALA A 172 -1.52 -18.15 12.68
C ALA A 172 -0.09 -17.78 13.07
N LEU A 173 0.18 -16.51 13.38
CA LEU A 173 1.49 -16.06 13.86
C LEU A 173 1.90 -16.78 15.15
N GLU A 174 1.01 -16.88 16.12
CA GLU A 174 1.29 -17.64 17.35
C GLU A 174 1.57 -19.12 17.11
N ARG A 175 0.89 -19.76 16.15
CA ARG A 175 1.14 -21.15 15.80
C ARG A 175 2.52 -21.37 15.20
N VAL A 176 2.95 -20.50 14.31
CA VAL A 176 4.24 -20.66 13.60
C VAL A 176 5.45 -20.30 14.46
N LEU A 177 5.21 -19.62 15.59
CA LEU A 177 6.24 -19.24 16.56
C LEU A 177 6.32 -20.18 17.80
N LYS A 178 5.62 -21.30 17.78
CA LYS A 178 5.73 -22.32 18.81
C LYS A 178 7.00 -23.15 18.61
#